data_825a1a49491115b0c90bc72d82df5015
#
_entry.id   825a1a49491115b0c90bc72d82df5015
#
_cell.length_a   1.000
_cell.length_b   1.000
_cell.length_c   1.000
_cell.angle_alpha   90.00
_cell.angle_beta   90.00
_cell.angle_gamma   90.00
#
_symmetry.space_group_name_H-M   'P 1'
#
loop_
_entity.id
_entity.type
_entity.pdbx_description
1 polymer ?
#
loop_
_entity_poly.entity_id
_entity_poly.type
_entity_poly.pdbx_seq_one_letter_code
_entity_poly.pdbx_strand_id
1 'polypeptide(L)'
;MGGTFDPIHNGHLVAASEVADLFDLDEVVFVPTGQPWLKGRQVSAGEDRYLMTVVATAANPRFSVSRVDIDRGGPTYTKDTLRDLHTLNPDSDLYFITGADALASILSWQDLDELFAAARFVGVSRPGYELGSEHLSGVLDGLPEDALSLVEIPALAISSTNCRLRAAEGRPLWYLMPDGVVQYISKRELYRKPQEEM
;
A
#
# COMPACT_ATOMS: atom_id res chain seq x y z
N MET A 1 4.50 -4.62 -1.35
CA MET A 1 3.83 -3.37 -0.96
C MET A 1 2.39 -3.65 -0.56
N GLY A 2 2.07 -3.55 0.73
CA GLY A 2 0.72 -3.74 1.24
C GLY A 2 -0.08 -2.44 1.22
N GLY A 3 -1.38 -2.52 0.96
CA GLY A 3 -2.22 -1.31 0.99
C GLY A 3 -3.71 -1.56 0.77
N THR A 4 -4.53 -0.63 1.19
CA THR A 4 -5.98 -0.73 0.89
C THR A 4 -6.26 -0.50 -0.59
N PHE A 5 -5.49 0.37 -1.26
CA PHE A 5 -5.62 0.73 -2.68
C PHE A 5 -7.06 1.06 -3.09
N ASP A 6 -7.66 2.02 -2.41
CA ASP A 6 -9.07 2.41 -2.58
C ASP A 6 -9.23 3.90 -2.96
N PRO A 7 -8.88 4.29 -4.22
CA PRO A 7 -8.18 3.54 -5.24
C PRO A 7 -6.65 3.59 -5.09
N ILE A 8 -5.96 2.75 -5.86
CA ILE A 8 -4.54 2.92 -6.17
C ILE A 8 -4.35 4.20 -6.99
N HIS A 9 -3.19 4.85 -6.85
CA HIS A 9 -2.88 6.10 -7.55
C HIS A 9 -1.38 6.24 -7.84
N ASN A 10 -1.00 7.22 -8.65
CA ASN A 10 0.39 7.39 -9.10
C ASN A 10 1.39 7.56 -7.94
N GLY A 11 0.98 8.10 -6.80
CA GLY A 11 1.83 8.16 -5.61
C GLY A 11 2.27 6.79 -5.09
N HIS A 12 1.41 5.77 -5.18
CA HIS A 12 1.78 4.39 -4.83
C HIS A 12 2.78 3.80 -5.84
N LEU A 13 2.56 4.06 -7.14
CA LEU A 13 3.41 3.53 -8.20
C LEU A 13 4.81 4.14 -8.17
N VAL A 14 4.91 5.45 -7.93
CA VAL A 14 6.19 6.14 -7.74
C VAL A 14 6.93 5.57 -6.54
N ALA A 15 6.27 5.45 -5.39
CA ALA A 15 6.87 4.86 -4.19
C ALA A 15 7.43 3.46 -4.45
N ALA A 16 6.66 2.61 -5.13
CA ALA A 16 7.08 1.25 -5.47
C ALA A 16 8.28 1.25 -6.43
N SER A 17 8.28 2.14 -7.43
CA SER A 17 9.36 2.24 -8.42
C SER A 17 10.66 2.72 -7.80
N GLU A 18 10.60 3.77 -6.97
CA GLU A 18 11.78 4.31 -6.29
C GLU A 18 12.42 3.29 -5.34
N VAL A 19 11.59 2.60 -4.53
CA VAL A 19 12.10 1.57 -3.62
C VAL A 19 12.66 0.38 -4.40
N ALA A 20 12.02 -0.01 -5.50
CA ALA A 20 12.54 -1.09 -6.34
C ALA A 20 13.92 -0.77 -6.93
N ASP A 21 14.18 0.48 -7.27
CA ASP A 21 15.47 0.94 -7.78
C ASP A 21 16.52 1.06 -6.66
N LEU A 22 16.17 1.72 -5.55
CA LEU A 22 17.07 1.96 -4.43
C LEU A 22 17.57 0.68 -3.74
N PHE A 23 16.77 -0.36 -3.70
CA PHE A 23 17.08 -1.64 -3.06
C PHE A 23 17.37 -2.76 -4.05
N ASP A 24 17.47 -2.45 -5.35
CA ASP A 24 17.70 -3.40 -6.44
C ASP A 24 16.77 -4.62 -6.37
N LEU A 25 15.47 -4.36 -6.12
CA LEU A 25 14.48 -5.42 -5.98
C LEU A 25 14.15 -6.04 -7.34
N ASP A 26 14.08 -7.36 -7.42
CA ASP A 26 13.68 -8.06 -8.63
C ASP A 26 12.22 -7.76 -9.01
N GLU A 27 11.34 -7.69 -8.00
CA GLU A 27 9.91 -7.53 -8.18
C GLU A 27 9.28 -6.74 -7.03
N VAL A 28 8.23 -5.97 -7.33
CA VAL A 28 7.33 -5.40 -6.31
C VAL A 28 5.95 -6.04 -6.43
N VAL A 29 5.59 -6.83 -5.43
CA VAL A 29 4.27 -7.45 -5.31
C VAL A 29 3.33 -6.49 -4.58
N PHE A 30 2.30 -6.00 -5.25
CA PHE A 30 1.22 -5.23 -4.63
C PHE A 30 0.21 -6.18 -3.99
N VAL A 31 -0.14 -5.93 -2.71
CA VAL A 31 -1.09 -6.76 -1.97
C VAL A 31 -2.25 -5.90 -1.49
N PRO A 32 -3.37 -5.83 -2.24
CA PRO A 32 -4.59 -5.19 -1.76
C PRO A 32 -5.13 -5.91 -0.52
N THR A 33 -5.32 -5.18 0.58
CA THR A 33 -5.87 -5.76 1.81
C THR A 33 -7.24 -6.39 1.58
N GLY A 34 -7.54 -7.52 2.18
CA GLY A 34 -8.86 -8.15 2.14
C GLY A 34 -9.88 -7.26 2.86
N GLN A 35 -9.99 -7.40 4.18
CA GLN A 35 -10.82 -6.54 5.02
C GLN A 35 -9.92 -5.65 5.90
N PRO A 36 -9.82 -4.34 5.60
CA PRO A 36 -9.04 -3.42 6.41
C PRO A 36 -9.75 -3.13 7.73
N TRP A 37 -9.27 -3.71 8.82
CA TRP A 37 -9.90 -3.63 10.15
C TRP A 37 -9.81 -2.25 10.82
N LEU A 38 -8.84 -1.43 10.44
CA LEU A 38 -8.62 -0.09 11.02
C LEU A 38 -9.48 1.02 10.40
N LYS A 39 -10.33 0.73 9.39
CA LYS A 39 -11.09 1.80 8.71
C LYS A 39 -12.53 1.80 9.15
N GLY A 40 -12.92 2.80 9.96
CA GLY A 40 -14.30 3.08 10.35
C GLY A 40 -15.22 3.58 9.22
N ARG A 41 -14.82 3.40 7.93
CA ARG A 41 -15.59 3.77 6.74
C ARG A 41 -15.80 2.57 5.82
N GLN A 42 -16.85 2.62 5.02
CA GLN A 42 -17.04 1.65 3.96
C GLN A 42 -15.90 1.77 2.92
N VAL A 43 -15.29 0.65 2.60
CA VAL A 43 -14.22 0.51 1.60
C VAL A 43 -14.81 -0.23 0.41
N SER A 44 -14.36 0.09 -0.81
CA SER A 44 -14.78 -0.62 -2.02
C SER A 44 -14.49 -2.12 -1.91
N ALA A 45 -15.29 -2.93 -2.60
CA ALA A 45 -15.12 -4.39 -2.61
C ALA A 45 -13.65 -4.77 -2.91
N GLY A 46 -13.16 -5.82 -2.25
CA GLY A 46 -11.79 -6.30 -2.44
C GLY A 46 -11.47 -6.58 -3.90
N GLU A 47 -12.44 -7.12 -4.64
CA GLU A 47 -12.30 -7.41 -6.06
C GLU A 47 -12.12 -6.15 -6.92
N ASP A 48 -12.90 -5.08 -6.66
CA ASP A 48 -12.72 -3.81 -7.38
C ASP A 48 -11.33 -3.20 -7.11
N ARG A 49 -10.85 -3.26 -5.86
CA ARG A 49 -9.52 -2.75 -5.47
C ARG A 49 -8.39 -3.57 -6.09
N TYR A 50 -8.55 -4.88 -6.14
CA TYR A 50 -7.63 -5.78 -6.81
C TYR A 50 -7.55 -5.47 -8.31
N LEU A 51 -8.68 -5.41 -9.01
CA LEU A 51 -8.71 -5.12 -10.44
C LEU A 51 -8.13 -3.75 -10.79
N MET A 52 -8.43 -2.72 -9.98
CA MET A 52 -7.79 -1.40 -10.15
C MET A 52 -6.27 -1.49 -9.98
N THR A 53 -5.79 -2.31 -9.04
CA THR A 53 -4.35 -2.49 -8.82
C THR A 53 -3.69 -3.23 -9.97
N VAL A 54 -4.31 -4.29 -10.49
CA VAL A 54 -3.84 -5.02 -11.68
C VAL A 54 -3.72 -4.09 -12.89
N VAL A 55 -4.77 -3.29 -13.15
CA VAL A 55 -4.75 -2.34 -14.27
C VAL A 55 -3.66 -1.27 -14.08
N ALA A 56 -3.46 -0.80 -12.84
CA ALA A 56 -2.48 0.23 -12.56
C ALA A 56 -1.03 -0.23 -12.74
N THR A 57 -0.74 -1.50 -12.45
CA THR A 57 0.61 -2.08 -12.45
C THR A 57 1.01 -2.72 -13.78
N ALA A 58 0.04 -2.99 -14.65
CA ALA A 58 0.22 -3.78 -15.88
C ALA A 58 1.31 -3.28 -16.85
N ALA A 59 1.63 -1.97 -16.80
CA ALA A 59 2.63 -1.39 -17.70
C ALA A 59 4.07 -1.56 -17.20
N ASN A 60 4.30 -1.95 -15.94
CA ASN A 60 5.65 -2.12 -15.38
C ASN A 60 5.96 -3.61 -15.22
N PRO A 61 6.97 -4.16 -15.94
CA PRO A 61 7.31 -5.58 -15.88
C PRO A 61 7.81 -6.06 -14.51
N ARG A 62 8.26 -5.15 -13.64
CA ARG A 62 8.70 -5.45 -12.27
C ARG A 62 7.56 -5.45 -11.26
N PHE A 63 6.31 -5.17 -11.68
CA PHE A 63 5.17 -5.06 -10.78
C PHE A 63 4.20 -6.23 -11.00
N SER A 64 3.81 -6.86 -9.91
CA SER A 64 2.75 -7.86 -9.89
C SER A 64 1.73 -7.57 -8.79
N VAL A 65 0.64 -8.32 -8.77
CA VAL A 65 -0.42 -8.17 -7.78
C VAL A 65 -0.79 -9.52 -7.20
N SER A 66 -0.74 -9.65 -5.88
CA SER A 66 -1.16 -10.86 -5.17
C SER A 66 -2.54 -10.71 -4.55
N ARG A 67 -3.29 -11.80 -4.55
CA ARG A 67 -4.62 -11.91 -3.95
C ARG A 67 -4.62 -12.50 -2.54
N VAL A 68 -3.47 -12.79 -1.97
CA VAL A 68 -3.36 -13.59 -0.71
C VAL A 68 -4.27 -13.08 0.41
N ASP A 69 -4.39 -11.77 0.59
CA ASP A 69 -5.24 -11.20 1.64
C ASP A 69 -6.75 -11.26 1.31
N ILE A 70 -7.10 -11.13 0.02
CA ILE A 70 -8.49 -11.22 -0.44
C ILE A 70 -8.97 -12.67 -0.34
N ASP A 71 -8.15 -13.61 -0.81
CA ASP A 71 -8.50 -15.04 -0.86
C ASP A 71 -8.49 -15.69 0.54
N ARG A 72 -7.64 -15.21 1.47
CA ARG A 72 -7.67 -15.65 2.87
C ARG A 72 -9.00 -15.29 3.53
N GLY A 73 -9.60 -14.16 3.16
CA GLY A 73 -10.78 -13.61 3.80
C GLY A 73 -10.53 -13.13 5.25
N GLY A 74 -11.52 -12.46 5.83
CA GLY A 74 -11.41 -11.91 7.19
C GLY A 74 -10.49 -10.70 7.30
N PRO A 75 -10.20 -10.26 8.55
CA PRO A 75 -9.31 -9.13 8.81
C PRO A 75 -7.89 -9.38 8.28
N THR A 76 -7.29 -8.37 7.67
CA THR A 76 -5.92 -8.44 7.16
C THR A 76 -4.93 -7.97 8.22
N TYR A 77 -3.98 -8.84 8.57
CA TYR A 77 -2.83 -8.52 9.41
C TYR A 77 -1.53 -8.68 8.61
N THR A 78 -0.61 -7.75 8.77
CA THR A 78 0.68 -7.75 8.04
C THR A 78 1.47 -9.05 8.22
N LYS A 79 1.48 -9.62 9.43
CA LYS A 79 2.16 -10.90 9.71
C LYS A 79 1.61 -12.06 8.89
N ASP A 80 0.30 -12.13 8.71
CA ASP A 80 -0.33 -13.19 7.91
C ASP A 80 0.00 -13.02 6.43
N THR A 81 0.00 -11.77 5.94
CA THR A 81 0.40 -11.43 4.58
C THR A 81 1.84 -11.85 4.29
N LEU A 82 2.78 -11.52 5.18
CA LEU A 82 4.19 -11.88 5.03
C LEU A 82 4.40 -13.40 5.08
N ARG A 83 3.74 -14.10 6.00
CA ARG A 83 3.79 -15.57 6.09
C ARG A 83 3.30 -16.23 4.80
N ASP A 84 2.17 -15.77 4.25
CA ASP A 84 1.60 -16.35 3.05
C ASP A 84 2.47 -16.08 1.82
N LEU A 85 3.04 -14.86 1.70
CA LEU A 85 3.99 -14.53 0.63
C LEU A 85 5.28 -15.34 0.75
N HIS A 86 5.82 -15.54 1.95
CA HIS A 86 6.99 -16.37 2.15
C HIS A 86 6.73 -17.85 1.81
N THR A 87 5.52 -18.34 2.10
CA THR A 87 5.10 -19.71 1.72
C THR A 87 5.07 -19.88 0.20
N LEU A 88 4.66 -18.84 -0.54
CA LEU A 88 4.63 -18.86 -2.00
C LEU A 88 6.03 -18.69 -2.62
N ASN A 89 6.93 -18.01 -1.94
CA ASN A 89 8.27 -17.67 -2.42
C ASN A 89 9.31 -17.90 -1.31
N PRO A 90 9.60 -19.17 -0.94
CA PRO A 90 10.40 -19.48 0.24
C PRO A 90 11.86 -19.06 0.15
N ASP A 91 12.40 -18.90 -1.05
CA ASP A 91 13.79 -18.51 -1.32
C ASP A 91 13.97 -17.00 -1.50
N SER A 92 12.92 -16.20 -1.27
CA SER A 92 12.96 -14.74 -1.50
C SER A 92 13.18 -13.96 -0.21
N ASP A 93 14.04 -12.95 -0.28
CA ASP A 93 14.16 -11.91 0.73
C ASP A 93 12.99 -10.92 0.59
N LEU A 94 12.19 -10.76 1.63
CA LEU A 94 11.01 -9.90 1.61
C LEU A 94 11.33 -8.50 2.14
N TYR A 95 10.90 -7.48 1.39
CA TYR A 95 10.89 -6.08 1.79
C TYR A 95 9.45 -5.59 1.90
N PHE A 96 9.03 -5.14 3.09
CA PHE A 96 7.69 -4.60 3.31
C PHE A 96 7.68 -3.09 3.10
N ILE A 97 7.16 -2.64 1.96
CA ILE A 97 7.09 -1.22 1.59
C ILE A 97 5.78 -0.61 2.10
N THR A 98 5.87 0.47 2.88
CA THR A 98 4.70 1.18 3.42
C THR A 98 4.97 2.67 3.56
N GLY A 99 3.92 3.49 3.66
CA GLY A 99 4.09 4.91 3.99
C GLY A 99 4.60 5.11 5.42
N ALA A 100 5.40 6.13 5.64
CA ALA A 100 5.99 6.44 6.95
C ALA A 100 4.92 6.60 8.06
N ASP A 101 3.76 7.19 7.75
CA ASP A 101 2.63 7.29 8.71
C ASP A 101 2.10 5.92 9.15
N ALA A 102 1.97 4.98 8.18
CA ALA A 102 1.52 3.62 8.47
C ALA A 102 2.59 2.81 9.20
N LEU A 103 3.87 3.03 8.87
CA LEU A 103 4.99 2.44 9.58
C LEU A 103 4.98 2.83 11.06
N ALA A 104 4.80 4.10 11.39
CA ALA A 104 4.68 4.56 12.78
C ALA A 104 3.57 3.83 13.55
N SER A 105 2.45 3.52 12.88
CA SER A 105 1.39 2.68 13.47
C SER A 105 1.83 1.23 13.67
N ILE A 106 2.55 0.64 12.71
CA ILE A 106 3.08 -0.74 12.80
C ILE A 106 4.05 -0.85 13.98
N LEU A 107 4.93 0.11 14.16
CA LEU A 107 5.91 0.14 15.25
C LEU A 107 5.28 0.25 16.65
N SER A 108 4.00 0.62 16.74
CA SER A 108 3.24 0.60 18.00
C SER A 108 2.57 -0.74 18.29
N TRP A 109 2.70 -1.76 17.44
CA TRP A 109 2.06 -3.05 17.59
C TRP A 109 2.85 -3.97 18.55
N GLN A 110 2.18 -5.00 19.03
CA GLN A 110 2.80 -6.12 19.74
C GLN A 110 3.41 -7.10 18.70
N ASP A 111 4.36 -7.90 19.12
CA ASP A 111 5.01 -8.93 18.28
C ASP A 111 5.86 -8.40 17.12
N LEU A 112 6.54 -7.26 17.30
CA LEU A 112 7.42 -6.67 16.28
C LEU A 112 8.57 -7.61 15.87
N ASP A 113 9.11 -8.40 16.80
CA ASP A 113 10.20 -9.35 16.52
C ASP A 113 9.81 -10.36 15.44
N GLU A 114 8.56 -10.84 15.45
CA GLU A 114 8.03 -11.76 14.44
C GLU A 114 7.94 -11.09 13.06
N LEU A 115 7.54 -9.82 13.02
CA LEU A 115 7.44 -9.06 11.79
C LEU A 115 8.81 -8.78 11.17
N PHE A 116 9.78 -8.35 11.98
CA PHE A 116 11.14 -8.06 11.49
C PHE A 116 11.94 -9.33 11.16
N ALA A 117 11.59 -10.46 11.75
CA ALA A 117 12.14 -11.76 11.33
C ALA A 117 11.60 -12.21 9.96
N ALA A 118 10.39 -11.75 9.58
CA ALA A 118 9.74 -12.16 8.34
C ALA A 118 10.09 -11.26 7.13
N ALA A 119 10.48 -10.01 7.34
CA ALA A 119 10.79 -9.07 6.26
C ALA A 119 11.61 -7.88 6.76
N ARG A 120 12.39 -7.24 5.86
CA ARG A 120 12.91 -5.88 6.06
C ARG A 120 11.82 -4.85 5.78
N PHE A 121 11.76 -3.78 6.56
CA PHE A 121 10.74 -2.76 6.42
C PHE A 121 11.29 -1.50 5.73
N VAL A 122 10.55 -0.99 4.77
CA VAL A 122 10.89 0.25 4.06
C VAL A 122 9.75 1.24 4.22
N GLY A 123 9.99 2.27 5.04
CA GLY A 123 9.10 3.41 5.20
C GLY A 123 9.37 4.46 4.15
N VAL A 124 8.39 4.80 3.32
CA VAL A 124 8.53 5.87 2.34
C VAL A 124 7.93 7.17 2.86
N SER A 125 8.71 8.24 2.82
CA SER A 125 8.32 9.57 3.25
C SER A 125 8.33 10.56 2.09
N ARG A 126 7.69 11.70 2.32
CA ARG A 126 7.77 12.87 1.43
C ARG A 126 8.89 13.79 1.89
N PRO A 127 9.46 14.62 1.01
CA PRO A 127 10.41 15.64 1.39
C PRO A 127 9.89 16.49 2.56
N GLY A 128 10.75 16.65 3.59
CA GLY A 128 10.42 17.41 4.79
C GLY A 128 9.50 16.69 5.80
N TYR A 129 9.26 15.39 5.66
CA TYR A 129 8.60 14.59 6.67
C TYR A 129 9.64 13.99 7.62
N GLU A 130 9.64 14.43 8.87
CA GLU A 130 10.45 13.84 9.92
C GLU A 130 9.59 12.82 10.69
N LEU A 131 9.93 11.54 10.58
CA LEU A 131 9.48 10.56 11.58
C LEU A 131 10.15 10.97 12.89
N GLY A 132 9.35 11.35 13.88
CA GLY A 132 9.88 11.78 15.18
C GLY A 132 10.85 10.73 15.72
N SER A 133 12.11 11.09 15.81
CA SER A 133 13.22 10.21 16.24
C SER A 133 12.95 9.59 17.63
N GLU A 134 12.12 10.21 18.43
CA GLU A 134 11.73 9.75 19.76
C GLU A 134 10.89 8.46 19.72
N HIS A 135 10.12 8.21 18.62
CA HIS A 135 9.32 6.99 18.45
C HIS A 135 10.12 5.83 17.90
N LEU A 136 11.24 6.10 17.24
CA LEU A 136 12.08 5.09 16.59
C LEU A 136 13.16 4.54 17.51
N SER A 137 13.76 5.38 18.36
CA SER A 137 14.93 5.02 19.16
C SER A 137 14.70 3.85 20.11
N GLY A 138 13.52 3.73 20.72
CA GLY A 138 13.21 2.62 21.63
C GLY A 138 12.78 1.33 20.93
N VAL A 139 12.30 1.42 19.69
CA VAL A 139 11.80 0.27 18.92
C VAL A 139 12.95 -0.38 18.11
N LEU A 140 13.94 0.39 17.73
CA LEU A 140 15.10 -0.09 16.95
C LEU A 140 16.17 -0.75 17.84
N ASP A 141 16.12 -0.56 19.16
CA ASP A 141 17.06 -1.18 20.09
C ASP A 141 16.93 -2.70 20.05
N GLY A 142 17.95 -3.35 19.51
CA GLY A 142 18.03 -4.82 19.41
C GLY A 142 17.59 -5.41 18.06
N LEU A 143 17.09 -4.60 17.13
CA LEU A 143 16.84 -5.04 15.75
C LEU A 143 18.13 -5.04 14.91
N PRO A 144 18.22 -5.89 13.85
CA PRO A 144 19.27 -5.78 12.85
C PRO A 144 19.35 -4.38 12.25
N GLU A 145 20.54 -3.91 11.91
CA GLU A 145 20.79 -2.56 11.39
C GLU A 145 20.00 -2.28 10.08
N ASP A 146 19.74 -3.33 9.30
CA ASP A 146 19.00 -3.28 8.03
C ASP A 146 17.50 -3.65 8.15
N ALA A 147 17.00 -3.88 9.37
CA ALA A 147 15.60 -4.29 9.60
C ALA A 147 14.59 -3.22 9.18
N LEU A 148 14.97 -1.96 9.30
CA LEU A 148 14.13 -0.81 8.97
C LEU A 148 14.93 0.27 8.23
N SER A 149 14.43 0.64 7.05
CA SER A 149 14.94 1.77 6.25
C SER A 149 13.88 2.84 6.07
N LEU A 150 14.27 4.10 6.23
CA LEU A 150 13.43 5.26 5.90
C LEU A 150 13.97 5.91 4.64
N VAL A 151 13.12 6.07 3.64
CA VAL A 151 13.50 6.57 2.33
C VAL A 151 12.66 7.79 1.97
N GLU A 152 13.33 8.88 1.65
CA GLU A 152 12.67 10.03 1.02
C GLU A 152 12.59 9.80 -0.48
N ILE A 153 11.38 9.91 -1.03
CA ILE A 153 11.11 9.70 -2.45
C ILE A 153 10.53 10.97 -3.08
N PRO A 154 10.62 11.14 -4.42
CA PRO A 154 9.89 12.19 -5.15
C PRO A 154 8.39 12.02 -4.94
N ALA A 155 7.84 12.58 -3.86
CA ALA A 155 6.49 12.31 -3.46
C ALA A 155 5.48 13.15 -4.25
N LEU A 156 4.46 12.48 -4.77
CA LEU A 156 3.27 13.14 -5.30
C LEU A 156 2.29 13.39 -4.15
N ALA A 157 1.79 14.62 -4.02
CA ALA A 157 0.76 14.99 -3.04
C ALA A 157 -0.62 14.44 -3.45
N ILE A 158 -0.69 13.13 -3.72
CA ILE A 158 -1.90 12.41 -4.11
C ILE A 158 -2.31 11.49 -2.96
N SER A 159 -3.61 11.45 -2.63
CA SER A 159 -4.14 10.50 -1.67
C SER A 159 -5.43 9.85 -2.18
N SER A 160 -5.63 8.58 -1.82
CA SER A 160 -6.88 7.87 -2.14
C SER A 160 -8.12 8.61 -1.63
N THR A 161 -8.03 9.26 -0.48
CA THR A 161 -9.13 10.08 0.08
C THR A 161 -9.50 11.24 -0.83
N ASN A 162 -8.51 11.98 -1.34
CA ASN A 162 -8.76 13.06 -2.28
C ASN A 162 -9.32 12.53 -3.62
N CYS A 163 -8.81 11.38 -4.10
CA CYS A 163 -9.31 10.76 -5.31
C CYS A 163 -10.80 10.37 -5.18
N ARG A 164 -11.20 9.76 -4.06
CA ARG A 164 -12.61 9.42 -3.82
C ARG A 164 -13.50 10.66 -3.73
N LEU A 165 -13.04 11.71 -3.05
CA LEU A 165 -13.79 12.96 -2.96
C LEU A 165 -14.00 13.58 -4.35
N ARG A 166 -12.95 13.65 -5.17
CA ARG A 166 -13.03 14.14 -6.56
C ARG A 166 -14.01 13.30 -7.39
N ALA A 167 -13.96 11.98 -7.29
CA ALA A 167 -14.90 11.10 -7.99
C ALA A 167 -16.35 11.38 -7.57
N ALA A 168 -16.61 11.54 -6.26
CA ALA A 168 -17.94 11.86 -5.72
C ALA A 168 -18.47 13.23 -6.18
N GLU A 169 -17.58 14.17 -6.48
CA GLU A 169 -17.88 15.52 -6.94
C GLU A 169 -17.86 15.67 -8.48
N GLY A 170 -17.59 14.57 -9.21
CA GLY A 170 -17.46 14.60 -10.67
C GLY A 170 -16.22 15.39 -11.18
N ARG A 171 -15.21 15.58 -10.33
CA ARG A 171 -13.96 16.28 -10.65
C ARG A 171 -12.97 15.37 -11.36
N PRO A 172 -12.07 15.92 -12.19
CA PRO A 172 -11.08 15.12 -12.94
C PRO A 172 -10.19 14.25 -12.03
N LEU A 173 -9.99 12.99 -12.44
CA LEU A 173 -9.06 12.01 -11.83
C LEU A 173 -7.82 11.76 -12.70
N TRP A 174 -7.84 12.24 -13.95
CA TRP A 174 -6.76 12.08 -14.90
C TRP A 174 -5.42 12.56 -14.33
N TYR A 175 -4.36 11.82 -14.61
CA TYR A 175 -2.98 12.04 -14.13
C TYR A 175 -2.76 11.85 -12.62
N LEU A 176 -3.81 11.69 -11.81
CA LEU A 176 -3.68 11.29 -10.42
C LEU A 176 -3.46 9.77 -10.27
N MET A 177 -3.95 9.02 -11.24
CA MET A 177 -3.83 7.57 -11.36
C MET A 177 -3.73 7.18 -12.85
N PRO A 178 -3.32 5.94 -13.19
CA PRO A 178 -3.33 5.46 -14.57
C PRO A 178 -4.71 5.55 -15.21
N ASP A 179 -4.74 5.84 -16.51
CA ASP A 179 -5.98 6.06 -17.28
C ASP A 179 -6.96 4.88 -17.17
N GLY A 180 -6.47 3.65 -17.18
CA GLY A 180 -7.30 2.46 -17.03
C GLY A 180 -8.02 2.41 -15.68
N VAL A 181 -7.41 2.93 -14.61
CA VAL A 181 -8.06 3.04 -13.29
C VAL A 181 -9.17 4.09 -13.30
N VAL A 182 -8.93 5.24 -13.95
CA VAL A 182 -9.95 6.29 -14.15
C VAL A 182 -11.16 5.73 -14.89
N GLN A 183 -10.92 4.98 -15.98
CA GLN A 183 -11.96 4.35 -16.77
C GLN A 183 -12.71 3.27 -15.96
N TYR A 184 -12.01 2.47 -15.16
CA TYR A 184 -12.60 1.46 -14.29
C TYR A 184 -13.55 2.10 -13.26
N ILE A 185 -13.10 3.14 -12.56
CA ILE A 185 -13.90 3.90 -11.58
C ILE A 185 -15.16 4.44 -12.24
N SER A 186 -15.03 5.05 -13.43
CA SER A 186 -16.15 5.60 -14.17
C SER A 186 -17.16 4.53 -14.60
N LYS A 187 -16.68 3.41 -15.17
CA LYS A 187 -17.52 2.30 -15.65
C LYS A 187 -18.26 1.59 -14.53
N ARG A 188 -17.62 1.45 -13.36
CA ARG A 188 -18.18 0.79 -12.18
C ARG A 188 -18.94 1.74 -11.26
N GLU A 189 -18.98 3.03 -11.61
CA GLU A 189 -19.62 4.09 -10.82
C GLU A 189 -19.12 4.17 -9.36
N LEU A 190 -17.85 3.79 -9.13
CA LEU A 190 -17.29 3.79 -7.79
C LEU A 190 -17.20 5.21 -7.23
N TYR A 191 -17.41 5.31 -5.92
CA TYR A 191 -17.30 6.55 -5.13
C TYR A 191 -18.37 7.62 -5.44
N ARG A 192 -19.35 7.36 -6.31
CA ARG A 192 -20.46 8.29 -6.54
C ARG A 192 -21.31 8.42 -5.28
N LYS A 193 -21.81 9.63 -5.04
CA LYS A 193 -22.86 9.82 -4.04
C LYS A 193 -24.13 9.14 -4.55
N PRO A 194 -24.93 8.49 -3.67
CA PRO A 194 -26.26 8.06 -4.04
C PRO A 194 -27.01 9.26 -4.63
N GLN A 195 -27.68 9.07 -5.76
CA GLN A 195 -28.59 10.10 -6.26
C GLN A 195 -29.72 10.22 -5.23
N GLU A 196 -29.90 11.39 -4.64
CA GLU A 196 -31.10 11.67 -3.87
C GLU A 196 -32.28 11.54 -4.85
N GLU A 197 -33.11 10.54 -4.63
CA GLU A 197 -34.37 10.40 -5.37
C GLU A 197 -35.19 11.67 -5.11
N MET A 198 -35.40 12.48 -6.15
CA MET A 198 -36.30 13.61 -6.13
C MET A 198 -37.76 13.12 -6.14
#